data_0e04d6e267871673c7dafa688dcd4b6b
#
_entry.id   0e04d6e267871673c7dafa688dcd4b6b
#
_cell.length_a   1.000
_cell.length_b   1.000
_cell.length_c   1.000
_cell.angle_alpha   90.00
_cell.angle_beta   90.00
_cell.angle_gamma   90.00
#
_symmetry.space_group_name_H-M   'P 1'
#
loop_
_entity.id
_entity.type
_entity.pdbx_description
1 polymer ?
#
loop_
_entity_poly.entity_id
_entity_poly.type
_entity_poly.pdbx_seq_one_letter_code
_entity_poly.pdbx_strand_id
1 'polypeptide(L)'
;MHPFRKAFSGKTYGFATQGFLAVLFLVSFSGCSNIEVEKAFKGKLRPGKANKVIGEYCQSCHIHKDFDPPLHVSKVRSLYNRPVFKRARECRSCHYIEKNWMHNQHERKTRMPEDANRGKFRKFEKEELSRKRRG
;
A
#
# COMPACT_ATOMS: atom_id res chain seq x y z
N MET A 1 64.07 -14.14 -43.79
CA MET A 1 63.51 -13.34 -42.68
C MET A 1 62.03 -13.13 -42.92
N HIS A 2 61.15 -13.94 -42.31
CA HIS A 2 59.71 -13.78 -42.39
C HIS A 2 59.17 -13.27 -41.06
N PRO A 3 58.42 -12.18 -41.04
CA PRO A 3 57.73 -11.75 -39.79
C PRO A 3 56.42 -12.52 -39.66
N PHE A 4 56.24 -13.19 -38.51
CA PHE A 4 55.03 -13.83 -38.03
C PHE A 4 53.97 -12.74 -37.73
N ARG A 5 52.89 -12.70 -38.48
CA ARG A 5 51.68 -11.97 -38.10
C ARG A 5 50.84 -12.82 -37.15
N LYS A 6 50.84 -12.47 -35.89
CA LYS A 6 49.89 -13.02 -34.92
C LYS A 6 48.52 -12.39 -35.17
N ALA A 7 47.57 -13.22 -35.63
CA ALA A 7 46.15 -12.83 -35.69
C ALA A 7 45.59 -12.72 -34.28
N PHE A 8 45.16 -11.52 -33.90
CA PHE A 8 44.46 -11.28 -32.66
C PHE A 8 42.99 -11.71 -32.84
N SER A 9 42.65 -12.90 -32.35
CA SER A 9 41.27 -13.37 -32.28
C SER A 9 40.55 -12.59 -31.17
N GLY A 10 39.88 -11.50 -31.56
CA GLY A 10 39.03 -10.72 -30.65
C GLY A 10 37.77 -11.52 -30.33
N LYS A 11 37.73 -12.10 -29.15
CA LYS A 11 36.54 -12.76 -28.60
C LYS A 11 35.42 -11.73 -28.40
N THR A 12 34.35 -11.85 -29.16
CA THR A 12 33.12 -11.03 -29.11
C THR A 12 32.23 -11.41 -27.92
N TYR A 13 32.74 -11.28 -26.69
CA TYR A 13 31.96 -11.50 -25.47
C TYR A 13 31.20 -10.23 -24.98
N GLY A 14 31.42 -9.09 -25.64
CA GLY A 14 30.90 -7.80 -25.15
C GLY A 14 29.38 -7.62 -25.31
N PHE A 15 28.77 -8.19 -26.32
CA PHE A 15 27.35 -7.95 -26.61
C PHE A 15 26.41 -8.73 -25.67
N ALA A 16 26.75 -9.96 -25.32
CA ALA A 16 25.91 -10.79 -24.43
C ALA A 16 25.93 -10.29 -22.98
N THR A 17 27.09 -9.83 -22.49
CA THR A 17 27.21 -9.28 -21.12
C THR A 17 26.52 -7.92 -20.98
N GLN A 18 26.56 -7.07 -22.01
CA GLN A 18 25.87 -5.78 -21.99
C GLN A 18 24.33 -5.94 -22.00
N GLY A 19 23.82 -6.89 -22.78
CA GLY A 19 22.39 -7.22 -22.78
C GLY A 19 21.91 -7.77 -21.44
N PHE A 20 22.69 -8.64 -20.80
CA PHE A 20 22.33 -9.21 -19.51
C PHE A 20 22.31 -8.17 -18.38
N LEU A 21 23.29 -7.25 -18.35
CA LEU A 21 23.31 -6.14 -17.40
C LEU A 21 22.14 -5.17 -17.59
N ALA A 22 21.76 -4.87 -18.83
CA ALA A 22 20.61 -4.01 -19.11
C ALA A 22 19.28 -4.63 -18.64
N VAL A 23 19.09 -5.95 -18.87
CA VAL A 23 17.90 -6.67 -18.38
C VAL A 23 17.87 -6.72 -16.85
N LEU A 24 19.01 -6.96 -16.20
CA LEU A 24 19.10 -6.95 -14.74
C LEU A 24 18.75 -5.56 -14.15
N PHE A 25 19.19 -4.50 -14.81
CA PHE A 25 18.89 -3.12 -14.41
C PHE A 25 17.40 -2.79 -14.57
N LEU A 26 16.76 -3.22 -15.64
CA LEU A 26 15.32 -3.03 -15.88
C LEU A 26 14.45 -3.79 -14.89
N VAL A 27 14.84 -4.99 -14.48
CA VAL A 27 14.12 -5.78 -13.47
C VAL A 27 14.22 -5.16 -12.08
N SER A 28 15.34 -4.48 -11.77
CA SER A 28 15.56 -3.81 -10.47
C SER A 28 14.67 -2.57 -10.28
N PHE A 29 14.13 -1.99 -11.34
CA PHE A 29 13.19 -0.86 -11.28
C PHE A 29 11.71 -1.27 -11.15
N SER A 30 11.41 -2.56 -11.07
CA SER A 30 10.06 -3.04 -10.72
C SER A 30 9.80 -2.71 -9.25
N GLY A 31 9.72 -1.41 -8.94
CA GLY A 31 9.50 -0.90 -7.61
C GLY A 31 8.24 -1.52 -7.00
N CYS A 32 8.30 -1.81 -5.72
CA CYS A 32 7.18 -2.30 -4.92
C CYS A 32 5.94 -1.46 -5.21
N SER A 33 5.04 -1.98 -6.03
CA SER A 33 3.81 -1.30 -6.37
C SER A 33 2.94 -1.23 -5.12
N ASN A 34 2.47 -0.05 -4.75
CA ASN A 34 1.50 0.20 -3.67
C ASN A 34 0.10 -0.42 -3.96
N ILE A 35 0.02 -1.33 -4.94
CA ILE A 35 -1.23 -1.98 -5.39
C ILE A 35 -1.89 -2.75 -4.24
N GLU A 36 -1.11 -3.39 -3.38
CA GLU A 36 -1.66 -4.18 -2.27
C GLU A 36 -2.24 -3.28 -1.18
N VAL A 37 -1.58 -2.17 -0.88
CA VAL A 37 -2.09 -1.14 0.05
C VAL A 37 -3.41 -0.56 -0.45
N GLU A 38 -3.49 -0.23 -1.73
CA GLU A 38 -4.72 0.26 -2.35
C GLU A 38 -5.85 -0.77 -2.28
N LYS A 39 -5.56 -2.05 -2.56
CA LYS A 39 -6.52 -3.16 -2.42
C LYS A 39 -7.00 -3.31 -0.97
N ALA A 40 -6.11 -3.13 0.00
CA ALA A 40 -6.44 -3.20 1.41
C ALA A 40 -7.42 -2.08 1.81
N PHE A 41 -7.14 -0.84 1.45
CA PHE A 41 -8.04 0.29 1.72
C PHE A 41 -9.37 0.20 0.97
N LYS A 42 -9.40 -0.35 -0.24
CA LYS A 42 -10.63 -0.59 -1.02
C LYS A 42 -11.45 -1.79 -0.55
N GLY A 43 -10.99 -2.52 0.48
CA GLY A 43 -11.70 -3.69 1.01
C GLY A 43 -11.67 -4.90 0.08
N LYS A 44 -10.69 -4.98 -0.82
CA LYS A 44 -10.51 -6.12 -1.74
C LYS A 44 -9.72 -7.27 -1.12
N LEU A 45 -9.19 -7.09 0.10
CA LEU A 45 -8.49 -8.10 0.87
C LEU A 45 -9.36 -8.58 2.04
N ARG A 46 -9.07 -9.79 2.53
CA ARG A 46 -9.69 -10.29 3.78
C ARG A 46 -9.30 -9.36 4.95
N PRO A 47 -10.16 -9.15 5.95
CA PRO A 47 -9.94 -8.18 7.03
C PRO A 47 -8.58 -8.28 7.73
N GLY A 48 -8.16 -9.49 8.11
CA GLY A 48 -6.87 -9.70 8.77
C GLY A 48 -5.67 -9.31 7.88
N LYS A 49 -5.70 -9.70 6.60
CA LYS A 49 -4.66 -9.32 5.65
C LYS A 49 -4.68 -7.81 5.37
N ALA A 50 -5.85 -7.20 5.23
CA ALA A 50 -6.00 -5.77 5.03
C ALA A 50 -5.41 -4.98 6.21
N ASN A 51 -5.71 -5.37 7.45
CA ASN A 51 -5.18 -4.73 8.65
C ASN A 51 -3.65 -4.85 8.74
N LYS A 52 -3.10 -6.02 8.40
CA LYS A 52 -1.64 -6.22 8.37
C LYS A 52 -0.98 -5.27 7.38
N VAL A 53 -1.44 -5.27 6.12
CA VAL A 53 -0.88 -4.43 5.06
C VAL A 53 -0.99 -2.94 5.39
N ILE A 54 -2.14 -2.50 5.93
CA ILE A 54 -2.33 -1.10 6.33
C ILE A 54 -1.45 -0.76 7.55
N GLY A 55 -1.32 -1.66 8.51
CA GLY A 55 -0.47 -1.48 9.69
C GLY A 55 1.00 -1.32 9.30
N GLU A 56 1.53 -2.21 8.47
CA GLU A 56 2.89 -2.14 7.95
C GLU A 56 3.14 -0.84 7.16
N TYR A 57 2.18 -0.42 6.34
CA TYR A 57 2.26 0.84 5.61
C TYR A 57 2.28 2.06 6.53
N CYS A 58 1.53 2.06 7.62
CA CYS A 58 1.58 3.13 8.62
C CYS A 58 2.90 3.12 9.38
N GLN A 59 3.38 1.94 9.77
CA GLN A 59 4.65 1.78 10.49
C GLN A 59 5.86 2.19 9.66
N SER A 60 5.82 2.06 8.35
CA SER A 60 6.93 2.46 7.48
C SER A 60 7.35 3.93 7.62
N CYS A 61 6.41 4.81 8.04
CA CYS A 61 6.69 6.21 8.32
C CYS A 61 6.77 6.53 9.83
N HIS A 62 6.23 5.65 10.69
CA HIS A 62 6.14 5.83 12.13
C HIS A 62 7.04 4.85 12.90
N ILE A 63 8.17 4.47 12.32
CA ILE A 63 9.11 3.48 12.86
C ILE A 63 9.69 3.84 14.23
N HIS A 64 9.66 5.13 14.60
CA HIS A 64 10.17 5.61 15.88
C HIS A 64 9.08 5.83 16.95
N LYS A 65 7.84 5.46 16.66
CA LYS A 65 6.73 5.57 17.61
C LYS A 65 6.22 4.18 17.94
N ASP A 66 6.14 3.89 19.21
CA ASP A 66 5.46 2.71 19.73
C ASP A 66 3.98 2.79 19.33
N PHE A 67 3.66 2.13 18.24
CA PHE A 67 2.30 2.09 17.71
C PHE A 67 1.73 0.69 17.90
N ASP A 68 0.79 0.59 18.85
CA ASP A 68 -0.01 -0.61 19.08
C ASP A 68 -1.36 -0.48 18.36
N PRO A 69 -1.58 -1.17 17.23
CA PRO A 69 -2.82 -1.07 16.48
C PRO A 69 -4.07 -1.48 17.27
N PRO A 70 -4.10 -2.58 18.05
CA PRO A 70 -5.23 -2.95 18.88
C PRO A 70 -5.61 -1.88 19.90
N LEU A 71 -4.63 -1.34 20.62
CA LEU A 71 -4.83 -0.28 21.60
C LEU A 71 -5.35 1.00 20.95
N HIS A 72 -4.76 1.40 19.83
CA HIS A 72 -5.21 2.54 19.05
C HIS A 72 -6.69 2.40 18.64
N VAL A 73 -7.06 1.25 18.06
CA VAL A 73 -8.45 0.99 17.64
C VAL A 73 -9.40 1.03 18.84
N SER A 74 -9.03 0.40 19.95
CA SER A 74 -9.83 0.42 21.17
C SER A 74 -10.07 1.83 21.70
N LYS A 75 -9.02 2.63 21.79
CA LYS A 75 -9.06 4.00 22.30
C LYS A 75 -9.90 4.92 21.40
N VAL A 76 -9.71 4.86 20.08
CA VAL A 76 -10.32 5.84 19.17
C VAL A 76 -11.78 5.52 18.88
N ARG A 77 -12.14 4.23 18.66
CA ARG A 77 -13.51 3.87 18.30
C ARG A 77 -14.58 4.26 19.35
N SER A 78 -14.18 4.44 20.61
CA SER A 78 -15.10 4.91 21.67
C SER A 78 -15.64 6.32 21.42
N LEU A 79 -14.93 7.12 20.60
CA LEU A 79 -15.33 8.48 20.22
C LEU A 79 -16.44 8.51 19.16
N TYR A 80 -16.75 7.37 18.54
CA TYR A 80 -17.75 7.28 17.49
C TYR A 80 -19.12 6.88 18.04
N ASN A 81 -20.17 7.60 17.64
CA ASN A 81 -21.54 7.29 18.03
C ASN A 81 -22.23 6.31 17.05
N ARG A 82 -21.77 6.27 15.80
CA ARG A 82 -22.39 5.42 14.77
C ARG A 82 -21.88 3.98 14.85
N PRO A 83 -22.81 2.98 14.78
CA PRO A 83 -22.47 1.57 15.02
C PRO A 83 -21.36 1.00 14.13
N VAL A 84 -21.28 1.43 12.87
CA VAL A 84 -20.27 0.94 11.91
C VAL A 84 -18.85 1.29 12.38
N PHE A 85 -18.65 2.47 12.94
CA PHE A 85 -17.35 2.91 13.48
C PHE A 85 -17.12 2.41 14.90
N LYS A 86 -18.14 2.46 15.74
CA LYS A 86 -18.06 1.99 17.14
C LYS A 86 -17.68 0.51 17.23
N ARG A 87 -18.10 -0.30 16.25
CA ARG A 87 -17.77 -1.73 16.12
C ARG A 87 -16.67 -2.02 15.14
N ALA A 88 -15.92 -1.00 14.72
CA ALA A 88 -14.86 -1.16 13.74
C ALA A 88 -13.75 -2.12 14.23
N ARG A 89 -13.36 -3.05 13.38
CA ARG A 89 -12.25 -3.99 13.58
C ARG A 89 -11.20 -3.90 12.47
N GLU A 90 -11.47 -3.10 11.46
CA GLU A 90 -10.61 -2.92 10.30
C GLU A 90 -10.10 -1.49 10.26
N CYS A 91 -8.79 -1.31 10.02
CA CYS A 91 -8.14 0.00 9.91
C CYS A 91 -8.85 0.90 8.89
N ARG A 92 -9.28 0.32 7.76
CA ARG A 92 -9.97 1.05 6.69
C ARG A 92 -11.37 1.55 7.06
N SER A 93 -11.94 1.13 8.19
CA SER A 93 -13.21 1.72 8.68
C SER A 93 -13.03 3.19 9.06
N CYS A 94 -11.85 3.56 9.54
CA CYS A 94 -11.53 4.94 9.95
C CYS A 94 -10.51 5.60 9.00
N HIS A 95 -9.64 4.83 8.38
CA HIS A 95 -8.61 5.34 7.48
C HIS A 95 -8.92 4.99 6.03
N TYR A 96 -8.57 5.90 5.12
CA TYR A 96 -8.73 5.71 3.68
C TYR A 96 -7.65 6.48 2.91
N ILE A 97 -7.54 6.18 1.63
CA ILE A 97 -6.66 6.89 0.72
C ILE A 97 -7.49 7.62 -0.33
N GLU A 98 -7.11 8.86 -0.60
CA GLU A 98 -7.62 9.66 -1.70
C GLU A 98 -6.52 9.86 -2.73
N LYS A 99 -6.90 9.82 -4.01
CA LYS A 99 -5.98 10.12 -5.08
C LYS A 99 -5.96 11.63 -5.29
N ASN A 100 -4.82 12.23 -5.07
CA ASN A 100 -4.63 13.62 -5.45
C ASN A 100 -4.47 13.69 -6.98
N TRP A 101 -5.45 14.30 -7.65
CA TRP A 101 -5.48 14.39 -9.11
C TRP A 101 -4.34 15.26 -9.71
N MET A 102 -3.85 16.26 -8.95
CA MET A 102 -2.78 17.14 -9.42
C MET A 102 -1.39 16.47 -9.40
N HIS A 103 -1.12 15.60 -8.44
CA HIS A 103 0.20 15.01 -8.23
C HIS A 103 0.23 13.50 -8.45
N ASN A 104 -0.87 12.89 -8.87
CA ASN A 104 -1.02 11.44 -9.01
C ASN A 104 -0.59 10.64 -7.77
N GLN A 105 -0.63 11.26 -6.60
CA GLN A 105 -0.24 10.71 -5.31
C GLN A 105 -1.47 10.27 -4.52
N HIS A 106 -1.29 9.26 -3.67
CA HIS A 106 -2.31 8.85 -2.73
C HIS A 106 -2.10 9.54 -1.39
N GLU A 107 -3.06 10.36 -0.99
CA GLU A 107 -3.10 10.98 0.32
C GLU A 107 -3.80 10.09 1.33
N ARG A 108 -3.21 9.95 2.51
CA ARG A 108 -3.83 9.25 3.64
C ARG A 108 -4.78 10.20 4.36
N LYS A 109 -6.01 9.75 4.53
CA LYS A 109 -7.05 10.49 5.23
C LYS A 109 -7.61 9.65 6.38
N THR A 110 -8.14 10.34 7.36
CA THR A 110 -8.83 9.72 8.50
C THR A 110 -10.26 10.24 8.55
N ARG A 111 -11.21 9.34 8.77
CA ARG A 111 -12.58 9.74 9.11
C ARG A 111 -12.56 10.25 10.54
N MET A 112 -12.82 11.53 10.70
CA MET A 112 -12.88 12.13 12.03
C MET A 112 -14.18 11.78 12.72
N PRO A 113 -14.16 11.51 14.05
CA PRO A 113 -15.38 11.19 14.79
C PRO A 113 -16.50 12.21 14.62
N GLU A 114 -16.18 13.50 14.59
CA GLU A 114 -17.16 14.59 14.42
C GLU A 114 -17.85 14.49 13.07
N ASP A 115 -17.12 14.24 12.01
CA ASP A 115 -17.64 14.12 10.66
C ASP A 115 -18.49 12.84 10.48
N ALA A 116 -18.00 11.73 11.03
CA ALA A 116 -18.73 10.48 11.02
C ALA A 116 -20.02 10.56 11.85
N ASN A 117 -19.98 11.16 13.04
CA ASN A 117 -21.15 11.34 13.91
C ASN A 117 -22.20 12.29 13.31
N ARG A 118 -21.77 13.28 12.52
CA ARG A 118 -22.66 14.13 11.71
C ARG A 118 -23.20 13.46 10.46
N GLY A 119 -22.72 12.26 10.13
CA GLY A 119 -23.21 11.48 9.00
C GLY A 119 -22.60 11.83 7.65
N LYS A 120 -21.47 12.54 7.58
CA LYS A 120 -20.74 12.83 6.34
C LYS A 120 -20.31 11.57 5.59
N PHE A 121 -20.07 10.46 6.30
CA PHE A 121 -19.65 9.19 5.72
C PHE A 121 -20.81 8.19 5.52
N ARG A 122 -22.04 8.64 5.38
CA ARG A 122 -23.24 7.79 5.19
C ARG A 122 -23.13 6.83 4.00
N LYS A 123 -22.53 7.26 2.90
CA LYS A 123 -22.32 6.39 1.74
C LYS A 123 -21.43 5.21 2.10
N PHE A 124 -20.31 5.48 2.73
CA PHE A 124 -19.38 4.45 3.21
C PHE A 124 -20.07 3.48 4.18
N GLU A 125 -20.83 4.00 5.15
CA GLU A 125 -21.57 3.16 6.11
C GLU A 125 -22.55 2.23 5.42
N LYS A 126 -23.30 2.73 4.44
CA LYS A 126 -24.25 1.93 3.66
C LYS A 126 -23.55 0.83 2.88
N GLU A 127 -22.42 1.13 2.27
CA GLU A 127 -21.61 0.16 1.54
C GLU A 127 -21.04 -0.93 2.48
N GLU A 128 -20.54 -0.55 3.65
CA GLU A 128 -20.02 -1.50 4.65
C GLU A 128 -21.12 -2.42 5.21
N LEU A 129 -22.27 -1.87 5.53
CA LEU A 129 -23.39 -2.65 6.01
C LEU A 129 -23.90 -3.63 4.94
N SER A 130 -23.94 -3.22 3.67
CA SER A 130 -24.33 -4.10 2.56
C SER A 130 -23.31 -5.20 2.32
N ARG A 131 -22.00 -4.92 2.50
CA ARG A 131 -20.93 -5.90 2.40
C ARG A 131 -21.03 -6.97 3.49
N LYS A 132 -21.28 -6.53 4.74
CA LYS A 132 -21.43 -7.47 5.88
C LYS A 132 -22.62 -8.41 5.78
N ARG A 133 -23.67 -8.03 5.05
CA ARG A 133 -24.83 -8.90 4.82
C ARG A 133 -24.59 -9.97 3.76
N ARG A 134 -23.59 -9.79 2.91
CA ARG A 134 -23.29 -10.70 1.78
C ARG A 134 -22.17 -11.71 2.08
N GLY A 135 -21.48 -11.59 3.18
CA GLY A 135 -20.43 -12.48 3.66
C GLY A 135 -20.80 -13.18 4.94
#